data_85a0b2be6ee5688b1f843d1c47fd338a
#
_entry.id   85a0b2be6ee5688b1f843d1c47fd338a
#
_cell.length_a   1.000
_cell.length_b   1.000
_cell.length_c   1.000
_cell.angle_alpha   90.00
_cell.angle_beta   90.00
_cell.angle_gamma   90.00
#
_symmetry.space_group_name_H-M   'P 1'
#
loop_
_entity.id
_entity.type
_entity.pdbx_description
1 polymer ?
#
loop_
_entity_poly.entity_id
_entity_poly.type
_entity_poly.pdbx_seq_one_letter_code
_entity_poly.pdbx_strand_id
1 'polypeptide(L)'
;MNIKLFTHTDLDGVGCAILAYLAFGKENVAVEYCNYDNIDLKVSQFFIKSNPGEYDKVFITDISINENLAVAIDRYAKSGLWQLFDHHQTALELNKYDWCNVLIKAPDGPGLKTCGTELFGVYLLSSEGLVNRYNWTTINNILQFIAIVRDYDTWRWTTMGRDGIVSKYVNDLLDIYGREQFIDVMFARIRMYTDADFPSITPDEFLLLEQRKEEIDRYVIQKKEQLIRARDIYGHLYGYVFAERFFSELGNRLCQMNLGLEYIVMIDICNGKVSYRTTRDDLNLGTEIAHSYGGGGHAKAAGSTFDREYISDLVVKKLFETDEMKGAE
;
A
#
# COMPACT_ATOMS: atom_id res chain seq x y z
N MET A 1 11.85 -25.71 0.19
CA MET A 1 11.71 -24.73 -0.90
C MET A 1 11.98 -23.37 -0.31
N ASN A 2 13.04 -22.72 -0.74
CA ASN A 2 13.47 -21.41 -0.24
C ASN A 2 12.86 -20.31 -1.11
N ILE A 3 12.16 -19.38 -0.50
CA ILE A 3 11.41 -18.32 -1.17
C ILE A 3 11.97 -16.96 -0.80
N LYS A 4 12.20 -16.10 -1.78
CA LYS A 4 12.39 -14.67 -1.57
C LYS A 4 11.11 -13.94 -1.98
N LEU A 5 10.61 -13.06 -1.11
CA LEU A 5 9.44 -12.23 -1.37
C LEU A 5 9.81 -10.76 -1.17
N PHE A 6 9.63 -9.96 -2.21
CA PHE A 6 9.59 -8.50 -2.13
C PHE A 6 8.14 -8.06 -2.16
N THR A 7 7.72 -7.24 -1.21
CA THR A 7 6.31 -6.83 -1.13
C THR A 7 6.19 -5.42 -0.52
N HIS A 8 5.04 -4.79 -0.72
CA HIS A 8 4.75 -3.46 -0.16
C HIS A 8 4.59 -3.53 1.37
N THR A 9 4.52 -2.36 2.01
CA THR A 9 4.52 -2.23 3.48
C THR A 9 3.14 -2.13 4.11
N ASP A 10 2.08 -1.94 3.33
CA ASP A 10 0.70 -1.80 3.76
C ASP A 10 -0.01 -3.15 3.96
N LEU A 11 -1.33 -3.11 4.19
CA LEU A 11 -2.11 -4.33 4.46
C LEU A 11 -2.07 -5.31 3.29
N ASP A 12 -2.06 -4.83 2.05
CA ASP A 12 -2.04 -5.70 0.87
C ASP A 12 -0.68 -6.42 0.74
N GLY A 13 0.43 -5.69 0.86
CA GLY A 13 1.76 -6.32 0.86
C GLY A 13 2.00 -7.25 2.05
N VAL A 14 1.51 -6.91 3.24
CA VAL A 14 1.57 -7.78 4.43
C VAL A 14 0.70 -9.02 4.25
N GLY A 15 -0.46 -8.88 3.61
CA GLY A 15 -1.32 -10.00 3.22
C GLY A 15 -0.60 -11.01 2.32
N CYS A 16 0.14 -10.53 1.33
CA CYS A 16 1.00 -11.38 0.49
C CYS A 16 2.02 -12.17 1.33
N ALA A 17 2.66 -11.53 2.32
CA ALA A 17 3.62 -12.20 3.20
C ALA A 17 2.96 -13.31 4.04
N ILE A 18 1.77 -13.05 4.60
CA ILE A 18 1.01 -14.05 5.36
C ILE A 18 0.67 -15.24 4.47
N LEU A 19 0.21 -15.01 3.24
CA LEU A 19 -0.10 -16.08 2.30
C LEU A 19 1.14 -16.90 1.90
N ALA A 20 2.29 -16.24 1.71
CA ALA A 20 3.56 -16.92 1.46
C ALA A 20 3.96 -17.83 2.63
N TYR A 21 3.82 -17.35 3.87
CA TYR A 21 4.10 -18.16 5.07
C TYR A 21 3.17 -19.37 5.18
N LEU A 22 1.89 -19.22 4.83
CA LEU A 22 0.95 -20.34 4.78
C LEU A 22 1.31 -21.35 3.70
N ALA A 23 1.76 -20.87 2.54
CA ALA A 23 2.09 -21.75 1.41
C ALA A 23 3.41 -22.49 1.57
N PHE A 24 4.44 -21.86 2.13
CA PHE A 24 5.82 -22.39 2.09
C PHE A 24 6.42 -22.68 3.47
N GLY A 25 5.79 -22.18 4.56
CA GLY A 25 6.34 -22.20 5.91
C GLY A 25 7.15 -20.94 6.21
N LYS A 26 6.98 -20.37 7.41
CA LYS A 26 7.58 -19.09 7.80
C LYS A 26 9.13 -19.15 7.75
N GLU A 27 9.71 -20.30 8.07
CA GLU A 27 11.14 -20.57 8.07
C GLU A 27 11.76 -20.62 6.67
N ASN A 28 10.95 -20.79 5.65
CA ASN A 28 11.39 -20.93 4.25
C ASN A 28 11.20 -19.66 3.42
N VAL A 29 10.62 -18.60 3.99
CA VAL A 29 10.30 -17.36 3.27
C VAL A 29 11.07 -16.18 3.83
N ALA A 30 11.98 -15.65 3.04
CA ALA A 30 12.70 -14.40 3.33
C ALA A 30 11.94 -13.22 2.74
N VAL A 31 11.16 -12.51 3.57
CA VAL A 31 10.39 -11.32 3.16
C VAL A 31 11.25 -10.07 3.24
N GLU A 32 11.16 -9.24 2.23
CA GLU A 32 11.72 -7.90 2.20
C GLU A 32 10.65 -6.88 1.83
N TYR A 33 10.30 -6.03 2.79
CA TYR A 33 9.31 -4.98 2.60
C TYR A 33 9.93 -3.79 1.89
N CYS A 34 9.21 -3.27 0.88
CA CYS A 34 9.67 -2.22 -0.02
C CYS A 34 8.67 -1.09 -0.10
N ASN A 35 9.17 0.10 -0.46
CA ASN A 35 8.37 1.23 -0.90
C ASN A 35 8.76 1.58 -2.34
N TYR A 36 7.97 2.44 -3.00
CA TYR A 36 8.20 2.87 -4.39
C TYR A 36 9.57 3.53 -4.62
N ASP A 37 10.16 4.13 -3.59
CA ASP A 37 11.46 4.79 -3.64
C ASP A 37 12.67 3.84 -3.55
N ASN A 38 12.46 2.59 -3.13
CA ASN A 38 13.57 1.67 -2.86
C ASN A 38 13.44 0.26 -3.44
N ILE A 39 12.29 -0.10 -4.03
CA ILE A 39 12.07 -1.44 -4.60
C ILE A 39 13.12 -1.78 -5.66
N ASP A 40 13.38 -0.88 -6.61
CA ASP A 40 14.33 -1.11 -7.69
C ASP A 40 15.74 -1.33 -7.17
N LEU A 41 16.17 -0.55 -6.18
CA LEU A 41 17.47 -0.70 -5.55
C LEU A 41 17.61 -2.04 -4.85
N LYS A 42 16.61 -2.43 -4.05
CA LYS A 42 16.63 -3.68 -3.29
C LYS A 42 16.61 -4.90 -4.19
N VAL A 43 15.73 -4.91 -5.20
CA VAL A 43 15.64 -6.02 -6.17
C VAL A 43 16.91 -6.10 -7.01
N SER A 44 17.47 -4.96 -7.49
CA SER A 44 18.74 -4.98 -8.25
C SER A 44 19.90 -5.49 -7.41
N GLN A 45 20.02 -5.06 -6.15
CA GLN A 45 21.06 -5.54 -5.25
C GLN A 45 20.94 -7.05 -5.00
N PHE A 46 19.72 -7.54 -4.79
CA PHE A 46 19.45 -8.96 -4.65
C PHE A 46 19.80 -9.72 -5.94
N PHE A 47 19.33 -9.25 -7.10
CA PHE A 47 19.58 -9.88 -8.39
C PHE A 47 21.07 -10.01 -8.73
N ILE A 48 21.87 -9.00 -8.37
CA ILE A 48 23.33 -9.01 -8.61
C ILE A 48 24.07 -9.90 -7.61
N LYS A 49 23.62 -9.94 -6.34
CA LYS A 49 24.36 -10.59 -5.23
C LYS A 49 23.92 -12.01 -4.93
N SER A 50 22.70 -12.39 -5.32
CA SER A 50 22.19 -13.74 -5.01
C SER A 50 22.90 -14.80 -5.85
N ASN A 51 23.25 -15.92 -5.21
CA ASN A 51 23.78 -17.07 -5.91
C ASN A 51 22.65 -17.78 -6.66
N PRO A 52 22.84 -18.16 -7.94
CA PRO A 52 21.90 -19.00 -8.65
C PRO A 52 21.67 -20.30 -7.88
N GLY A 53 20.43 -20.57 -7.43
CA GLY A 53 20.06 -21.76 -6.68
C GLY A 53 19.93 -21.59 -5.16
N GLU A 54 20.17 -20.41 -4.62
CA GLU A 54 19.89 -20.09 -3.22
C GLU A 54 18.39 -20.08 -2.93
N TYR A 55 17.58 -19.64 -3.91
CA TYR A 55 16.12 -19.60 -3.84
C TYR A 55 15.50 -20.43 -4.97
N ASP A 56 14.40 -21.08 -4.63
CA ASP A 56 13.61 -21.85 -5.60
C ASP A 56 12.61 -20.94 -6.36
N LYS A 57 12.13 -19.89 -5.68
CA LYS A 57 11.23 -18.86 -6.23
C LYS A 57 11.56 -17.49 -5.67
N VAL A 58 11.37 -16.47 -6.49
CA VAL A 58 11.44 -15.05 -6.12
C VAL A 58 10.14 -14.39 -6.54
N PHE A 59 9.42 -13.83 -5.58
CA PHE A 59 8.17 -13.13 -5.81
C PHE A 59 8.32 -11.62 -5.59
N ILE A 60 7.66 -10.85 -6.44
CA ILE A 60 7.42 -9.42 -6.24
C ILE A 60 5.90 -9.25 -6.20
N THR A 61 5.35 -8.71 -5.11
CA THR A 61 3.89 -8.63 -4.93
C THR A 61 3.46 -7.25 -4.44
N ASP A 62 2.32 -6.75 -4.95
CA ASP A 62 1.70 -5.49 -4.55
C ASP A 62 2.62 -4.27 -4.74
N ILE A 63 3.64 -4.40 -5.52
CA ILE A 63 4.57 -3.34 -5.93
C ILE A 63 5.32 -3.82 -7.16
N SER A 64 5.73 -2.91 -8.03
CA SER A 64 6.44 -3.23 -9.27
C SER A 64 7.81 -2.61 -9.34
N ILE A 65 8.66 -3.20 -10.16
CA ILE A 65 9.98 -2.70 -10.55
C ILE A 65 9.91 -1.91 -11.85
N ASN A 66 10.94 -1.11 -12.12
CA ASN A 66 11.03 -0.38 -13.37
C ASN A 66 11.35 -1.31 -14.56
N GLU A 67 11.08 -0.80 -15.76
CA GLU A 67 11.26 -1.49 -17.03
C GLU A 67 12.70 -2.00 -17.25
N ASN A 68 13.72 -1.20 -16.92
CA ASN A 68 15.10 -1.58 -17.15
C ASN A 68 15.50 -2.82 -16.32
N LEU A 69 15.03 -2.88 -15.07
CA LEU A 69 15.27 -4.01 -14.20
C LEU A 69 14.48 -5.24 -14.66
N ALA A 70 13.25 -5.05 -15.14
CA ALA A 70 12.44 -6.13 -15.70
C ALA A 70 13.11 -6.74 -16.95
N VAL A 71 13.64 -5.94 -17.87
CA VAL A 71 14.44 -6.41 -19.02
C VAL A 71 15.65 -7.24 -18.57
N ALA A 72 16.36 -6.80 -17.52
CA ALA A 72 17.52 -7.51 -17.03
C ALA A 72 17.13 -8.88 -16.42
N ILE A 73 16.06 -8.92 -15.63
CA ILE A 73 15.53 -10.16 -15.05
C ILE A 73 15.09 -11.12 -16.16
N ASP A 74 14.30 -10.64 -17.12
CA ASP A 74 13.82 -11.45 -18.23
C ASP A 74 14.95 -12.10 -19.05
N ARG A 75 16.02 -11.33 -19.31
CA ARG A 75 17.16 -11.79 -20.10
C ARG A 75 18.10 -12.73 -19.36
N TYR A 76 18.35 -12.49 -18.07
CA TYR A 76 19.47 -13.11 -17.35
C TYR A 76 19.04 -14.02 -16.20
N ALA A 77 17.80 -13.96 -15.75
CA ALA A 77 17.31 -14.85 -14.69
C ALA A 77 17.01 -16.26 -15.24
N LYS A 78 17.09 -17.23 -14.35
CA LYS A 78 16.63 -18.59 -14.65
C LYS A 78 15.10 -18.56 -14.92
N SER A 79 14.67 -19.17 -16.02
CA SER A 79 13.26 -19.28 -16.37
C SER A 79 12.45 -19.91 -15.22
N GLY A 80 11.31 -19.30 -14.89
CA GLY A 80 10.40 -19.76 -13.85
C GLY A 80 10.85 -19.46 -12.40
N LEU A 81 11.98 -18.78 -12.20
CA LEU A 81 12.44 -18.36 -10.88
C LEU A 81 11.68 -17.16 -10.36
N TRP A 82 11.44 -16.16 -11.21
CA TRP A 82 10.80 -14.89 -10.86
C TRP A 82 9.34 -14.89 -11.22
N GLN A 83 8.52 -14.26 -10.37
CA GLN A 83 7.12 -13.96 -10.65
C GLN A 83 6.71 -12.66 -9.98
N LEU A 84 5.93 -11.85 -10.70
CA LEU A 84 5.41 -10.56 -10.23
C LEU A 84 3.88 -10.58 -10.26
N PHE A 85 3.25 -10.12 -9.17
CA PHE A 85 1.81 -9.98 -9.01
C PHE A 85 1.50 -8.56 -8.53
N ASP A 86 0.87 -7.74 -9.38
CA ASP A 86 0.58 -6.35 -9.06
C ASP A 86 -0.77 -5.91 -9.64
N HIS A 87 -1.35 -4.85 -9.10
CA HIS A 87 -2.63 -4.31 -9.53
C HIS A 87 -2.58 -2.81 -9.86
N HIS A 88 -1.38 -2.22 -9.84
CA HIS A 88 -1.19 -0.80 -10.12
C HIS A 88 -1.21 -0.49 -11.61
N GLN A 89 -1.94 0.60 -11.99
CA GLN A 89 -2.06 1.05 -13.38
C GLN A 89 -0.69 1.30 -14.05
N THR A 90 0.28 1.79 -13.28
CA THR A 90 1.62 2.12 -13.75
C THR A 90 2.45 0.90 -14.12
N ALA A 91 2.06 -0.28 -13.67
CA ALA A 91 2.76 -1.55 -13.88
C ALA A 91 2.23 -2.36 -15.07
N LEU A 92 1.15 -1.93 -15.74
CA LEU A 92 0.48 -2.70 -16.80
C LEU A 92 1.40 -3.10 -17.96
N GLU A 93 2.37 -2.26 -18.30
CA GLU A 93 3.31 -2.54 -19.39
C GLU A 93 4.24 -3.73 -19.09
N LEU A 94 4.38 -4.13 -17.82
CA LEU A 94 5.16 -5.30 -17.44
C LEU A 94 4.50 -6.63 -17.85
N ASN A 95 3.21 -6.65 -18.19
CA ASN A 95 2.51 -7.84 -18.69
C ASN A 95 3.06 -8.39 -20.00
N LYS A 96 3.97 -7.71 -20.67
CA LYS A 96 4.70 -8.23 -21.83
C LYS A 96 5.70 -9.33 -21.45
N TYR A 97 6.04 -9.48 -20.17
CA TYR A 97 6.90 -10.55 -19.65
C TYR A 97 6.05 -11.67 -19.07
N ASP A 98 6.30 -12.92 -19.47
CA ASP A 98 5.52 -14.10 -19.06
C ASP A 98 5.53 -14.36 -17.54
N TRP A 99 6.49 -13.81 -16.82
CA TRP A 99 6.61 -13.90 -15.37
C TRP A 99 5.88 -12.79 -14.60
N CYS A 100 5.26 -11.83 -15.30
CA CYS A 100 4.49 -10.74 -14.69
C CYS A 100 2.99 -10.98 -14.89
N ASN A 101 2.23 -10.76 -13.82
CA ASN A 101 0.77 -10.80 -13.82
C ASN A 101 0.25 -9.52 -13.16
N VAL A 102 -0.09 -8.52 -13.97
CA VAL A 102 -0.62 -7.23 -13.52
C VAL A 102 -2.06 -7.09 -13.96
N LEU A 103 -2.99 -7.10 -13.00
CA LEU A 103 -4.42 -6.98 -13.26
C LEU A 103 -5.05 -5.92 -12.35
N ILE A 104 -5.75 -4.94 -12.92
CA ILE A 104 -6.47 -3.90 -12.17
C ILE A 104 -7.86 -4.37 -11.74
N LYS A 105 -8.47 -5.24 -12.53
CA LYS A 105 -9.83 -5.75 -12.31
C LYS A 105 -9.81 -7.26 -12.16
N ALA A 106 -10.61 -7.75 -11.23
CA ALA A 106 -10.81 -9.17 -11.05
C ALA A 106 -11.39 -9.80 -12.33
N PRO A 107 -10.87 -10.97 -12.78
CA PRO A 107 -11.34 -11.64 -14.00
C PRO A 107 -12.82 -12.01 -13.94
N ASP A 108 -13.30 -12.38 -12.75
CA ASP A 108 -14.61 -12.99 -12.52
C ASP A 108 -15.73 -12.02 -12.12
N GLY A 109 -15.45 -10.71 -12.07
CA GLY A 109 -16.44 -9.70 -11.67
C GLY A 109 -16.38 -8.43 -12.50
N PRO A 110 -17.34 -8.18 -13.41
CA PRO A 110 -17.33 -6.97 -14.21
C PRO A 110 -17.32 -5.71 -13.29
N GLY A 111 -16.20 -5.01 -13.30
CA GLY A 111 -16.02 -3.76 -12.53
C GLY A 111 -15.43 -3.90 -11.14
N LEU A 112 -15.22 -5.11 -10.61
CA LEU A 112 -14.52 -5.30 -9.34
C LEU A 112 -13.01 -5.10 -9.53
N LYS A 113 -12.41 -4.26 -8.70
CA LYS A 113 -10.95 -4.13 -8.62
C LYS A 113 -10.37 -5.32 -7.87
N THR A 114 -9.14 -5.68 -8.18
CA THR A 114 -8.34 -6.68 -7.46
C THR A 114 -7.23 -6.00 -6.65
N CYS A 115 -6.50 -6.78 -5.86
CA CYS A 115 -5.34 -6.36 -5.08
C CYS A 115 -4.20 -7.39 -5.20
N GLY A 116 -2.99 -7.04 -4.75
CA GLY A 116 -1.83 -7.91 -4.80
C GLY A 116 -2.02 -9.23 -4.04
N THR A 117 -2.60 -9.16 -2.84
CA THR A 117 -2.95 -10.33 -2.02
C THR A 117 -3.92 -11.28 -2.74
N GLU A 118 -4.93 -10.77 -3.47
CA GLU A 118 -5.86 -11.59 -4.22
C GLU A 118 -5.15 -12.29 -5.39
N LEU A 119 -4.39 -11.56 -6.19
CA LEU A 119 -3.66 -12.14 -7.33
C LEU A 119 -2.66 -13.22 -6.90
N PHE A 120 -1.88 -12.92 -5.88
CA PHE A 120 -0.92 -13.87 -5.32
C PHE A 120 -1.60 -15.06 -4.67
N GLY A 121 -2.71 -14.84 -3.94
CA GLY A 121 -3.52 -15.87 -3.32
C GLY A 121 -4.09 -16.87 -4.34
N VAL A 122 -4.66 -16.39 -5.44
CA VAL A 122 -5.15 -17.23 -6.55
C VAL A 122 -4.02 -18.10 -7.11
N TYR A 123 -2.85 -17.51 -7.32
CA TYR A 123 -1.68 -18.28 -7.78
C TYR A 123 -1.27 -19.36 -6.77
N LEU A 124 -1.18 -19.05 -5.48
CA LEU A 124 -0.78 -20.01 -4.46
C LEU A 124 -1.79 -21.15 -4.29
N LEU A 125 -3.09 -20.85 -4.38
CA LEU A 125 -4.15 -21.84 -4.27
C LEU A 125 -4.14 -22.81 -5.46
N SER A 126 -3.88 -22.32 -6.67
CA SER A 126 -3.92 -23.12 -7.89
C SER A 126 -2.58 -23.80 -8.21
N SER A 127 -1.51 -23.00 -8.34
CA SER A 127 -0.23 -23.46 -8.90
C SER A 127 0.71 -24.06 -7.87
N GLU A 128 0.68 -23.55 -6.60
CA GLU A 128 1.54 -24.05 -5.53
C GLU A 128 0.83 -25.06 -4.60
N GLY A 129 -0.43 -25.38 -4.91
CA GLY A 129 -1.18 -26.43 -4.23
C GLY A 129 -1.51 -26.11 -2.78
N LEU A 130 -1.61 -24.83 -2.40
CA LEU A 130 -1.98 -24.39 -1.06
C LEU A 130 -3.29 -25.02 -0.60
N VAL A 131 -4.24 -25.24 -1.53
CA VAL A 131 -5.52 -25.90 -1.27
C VAL A 131 -5.36 -27.33 -0.73
N ASN A 132 -4.27 -28.03 -1.06
CA ASN A 132 -4.02 -29.40 -0.62
C ASN A 132 -3.32 -29.48 0.75
N ARG A 133 -2.86 -28.35 1.31
CA ARG A 133 -2.10 -28.31 2.57
C ARG A 133 -2.99 -28.17 3.81
N TYR A 134 -4.21 -27.67 3.62
CA TYR A 134 -5.10 -27.31 4.70
C TYR A 134 -6.48 -27.93 4.53
N ASN A 135 -7.20 -28.07 5.64
CA ASN A 135 -8.61 -28.46 5.62
C ASN A 135 -9.50 -27.35 5.05
N TRP A 136 -10.74 -27.68 4.75
CA TRP A 136 -11.70 -26.74 4.15
C TRP A 136 -11.90 -25.46 4.99
N THR A 137 -11.95 -25.57 6.30
CA THR A 137 -12.13 -24.41 7.20
C THR A 137 -10.97 -23.42 7.06
N THR A 138 -9.74 -23.91 7.09
CA THR A 138 -8.57 -23.05 6.91
C THR A 138 -8.54 -22.42 5.50
N ILE A 139 -8.90 -23.16 4.47
CA ILE A 139 -9.00 -22.60 3.11
C ILE A 139 -10.07 -21.52 3.03
N ASN A 140 -11.22 -21.73 3.67
CA ASN A 140 -12.27 -20.70 3.75
C ASN A 140 -11.78 -19.44 4.48
N ASN A 141 -11.06 -19.58 5.59
CA ASN A 141 -10.44 -18.44 6.29
C ASN A 141 -9.42 -17.70 5.41
N ILE A 142 -8.63 -18.41 4.62
CA ILE A 142 -7.70 -17.79 3.65
C ILE A 142 -8.49 -16.97 2.62
N LEU A 143 -9.57 -17.52 2.06
CA LEU A 143 -10.40 -16.81 1.08
C LEU A 143 -11.09 -15.58 1.69
N GLN A 144 -11.58 -15.68 2.93
CA GLN A 144 -12.13 -14.53 3.65
C GLN A 144 -11.07 -13.47 3.93
N PHE A 145 -9.85 -13.87 4.34
CA PHE A 145 -8.75 -12.94 4.55
C PHE A 145 -8.39 -12.18 3.26
N ILE A 146 -8.27 -12.89 2.13
CA ILE A 146 -8.05 -12.28 0.81
C ILE A 146 -9.15 -11.26 0.49
N ALA A 147 -10.42 -11.61 0.70
CA ALA A 147 -11.54 -10.71 0.45
C ALA A 147 -11.49 -9.45 1.35
N ILE A 148 -11.16 -9.61 2.63
CA ILE A 148 -11.02 -8.52 3.60
C ILE A 148 -9.91 -7.54 3.15
N VAL A 149 -8.74 -8.05 2.75
CA VAL A 149 -7.62 -7.22 2.27
C VAL A 149 -8.02 -6.48 0.99
N ARG A 150 -8.58 -7.20 -0.01
CA ARG A 150 -9.05 -6.60 -1.26
C ARG A 150 -10.09 -5.50 -1.02
N ASP A 151 -11.08 -5.76 -0.16
CA ASP A 151 -12.16 -4.81 0.09
C ASP A 151 -11.64 -3.54 0.77
N TYR A 152 -10.57 -3.65 1.59
CA TYR A 152 -9.88 -2.49 2.14
C TYR A 152 -9.09 -1.74 1.07
N ASP A 153 -8.21 -2.40 0.36
CA ASP A 153 -7.31 -1.80 -0.61
C ASP A 153 -8.05 -1.09 -1.76
N THR A 154 -9.12 -1.70 -2.24
CA THR A 154 -9.96 -1.15 -3.31
C THR A 154 -11.00 -0.12 -2.83
N TRP A 155 -11.01 0.23 -1.54
CA TRP A 155 -12.00 1.14 -0.89
C TRP A 155 -13.45 0.64 -0.97
N ARG A 156 -13.69 -0.58 -1.36
CA ARG A 156 -15.00 -1.19 -1.44
C ARG A 156 -15.70 -1.24 -0.08
N TRP A 157 -14.95 -1.41 1.01
CA TRP A 157 -15.46 -1.42 2.37
C TRP A 157 -16.34 -0.20 2.71
N THR A 158 -16.10 0.96 2.10
CA THR A 158 -16.87 2.19 2.35
C THR A 158 -18.31 2.12 1.83
N THR A 159 -18.58 1.23 0.90
CA THR A 159 -19.92 1.04 0.27
C THR A 159 -20.64 -0.21 0.76
N MET A 160 -19.98 -1.07 1.54
CA MET A 160 -20.53 -2.36 2.02
C MET A 160 -21.28 -2.25 3.35
N GLY A 161 -21.40 -1.06 3.93
CA GLY A 161 -22.05 -0.86 5.21
C GLY A 161 -21.35 -1.61 6.36
N ARG A 162 -22.12 -2.39 7.14
CA ARG A 162 -21.57 -3.11 8.29
C ARG A 162 -20.56 -4.18 7.90
N ASP A 163 -20.75 -4.84 6.78
CA ASP A 163 -19.85 -5.93 6.34
C ASP A 163 -18.47 -5.39 5.94
N GLY A 164 -18.40 -4.16 5.45
CA GLY A 164 -17.14 -3.53 5.08
C GLY A 164 -16.27 -3.08 6.25
N ILE A 165 -16.88 -2.85 7.43
CA ILE A 165 -16.13 -2.31 8.58
C ILE A 165 -15.03 -3.26 9.07
N VAL A 166 -15.19 -4.56 8.86
CA VAL A 166 -14.20 -5.58 9.22
C VAL A 166 -12.89 -5.36 8.47
N SER A 167 -12.95 -4.99 7.19
CA SER A 167 -11.76 -4.70 6.37
C SER A 167 -10.98 -3.51 6.93
N LYS A 168 -11.69 -2.47 7.37
CA LYS A 168 -11.05 -1.34 8.06
C LYS A 168 -10.45 -1.75 9.40
N TYR A 169 -11.16 -2.55 10.21
CA TYR A 169 -10.64 -3.02 11.48
C TYR A 169 -9.37 -3.84 11.33
N VAL A 170 -9.30 -4.71 10.33
CA VAL A 170 -8.09 -5.50 10.06
C VAL A 170 -6.91 -4.60 9.69
N ASN A 171 -7.13 -3.56 8.89
CA ASN A 171 -6.09 -2.56 8.61
C ASN A 171 -5.68 -1.78 9.87
N ASP A 172 -6.65 -1.32 10.66
CA ASP A 172 -6.35 -0.57 11.88
C ASP A 172 -5.57 -1.43 12.90
N LEU A 173 -5.85 -2.74 12.95
CA LEU A 173 -5.08 -3.69 13.76
C LEU A 173 -3.64 -3.86 13.28
N LEU A 174 -3.37 -3.79 11.98
CA LEU A 174 -1.99 -3.76 11.46
C LEU A 174 -1.21 -2.57 12.02
N ASP A 175 -1.82 -1.41 12.07
CA ASP A 175 -1.19 -0.21 12.62
C ASP A 175 -1.04 -0.27 14.15
N ILE A 176 -2.05 -0.82 14.86
CA ILE A 176 -2.06 -0.94 16.33
C ILE A 176 -1.01 -1.93 16.81
N TYR A 177 -0.94 -3.10 16.21
CA TYR A 177 -0.01 -4.16 16.60
C TYR A 177 1.40 -3.96 16.05
N GLY A 178 1.52 -3.21 14.95
CA GLY A 178 2.70 -3.26 14.11
C GLY A 178 2.79 -4.58 13.32
N ARG A 179 3.57 -4.55 12.26
CA ARG A 179 3.59 -5.60 11.25
C ARG A 179 3.86 -7.00 11.78
N GLU A 180 4.89 -7.17 12.58
CA GLU A 180 5.31 -8.51 13.02
C GLU A 180 4.26 -9.18 13.90
N GLN A 181 3.74 -8.45 14.88
CA GLN A 181 2.68 -8.99 15.76
C GLN A 181 1.38 -9.23 14.98
N PHE A 182 1.02 -8.35 14.05
CA PHE A 182 -0.15 -8.53 13.19
C PHE A 182 -0.05 -9.81 12.36
N ILE A 183 1.13 -10.06 11.76
CA ILE A 183 1.38 -11.29 10.99
C ILE A 183 1.15 -12.52 11.88
N ASP A 184 1.73 -12.55 13.09
CA ASP A 184 1.59 -13.69 14.00
C ASP A 184 0.13 -13.91 14.41
N VAL A 185 -0.60 -12.84 14.71
CA VAL A 185 -2.03 -12.90 15.07
C VAL A 185 -2.88 -13.42 13.91
N MET A 186 -2.74 -12.84 12.70
CA MET A 186 -3.53 -13.26 11.54
C MET A 186 -3.17 -14.67 11.05
N PHE A 187 -1.89 -15.02 11.05
CA PHE A 187 -1.44 -16.37 10.74
C PHE A 187 -2.03 -17.43 11.67
N ALA A 188 -2.08 -17.13 12.98
CA ALA A 188 -2.73 -18.00 13.95
C ALA A 188 -4.24 -18.09 13.73
N ARG A 189 -4.93 -16.96 13.52
CA ARG A 189 -6.38 -16.91 13.27
C ARG A 189 -6.79 -17.71 12.04
N ILE A 190 -6.09 -17.54 10.92
CA ILE A 190 -6.36 -18.28 9.68
C ILE A 190 -6.29 -19.80 9.93
N ARG A 191 -5.34 -20.26 10.73
CA ARG A 191 -5.10 -21.71 10.95
C ARG A 191 -5.98 -22.33 12.04
N MET A 192 -6.34 -21.55 13.06
CA MET A 192 -6.94 -22.09 14.29
C MET A 192 -8.44 -21.82 14.41
N TYR A 193 -8.96 -20.86 13.69
CA TYR A 193 -10.39 -20.52 13.78
C TYR A 193 -11.24 -21.57 13.08
N THR A 194 -12.25 -22.06 13.83
CA THR A 194 -13.21 -23.07 13.32
C THR A 194 -14.58 -22.49 13.02
N ASP A 195 -14.82 -21.22 13.35
CA ASP A 195 -16.12 -20.57 13.29
C ASP A 195 -16.27 -19.66 12.05
N ALA A 196 -17.54 -19.44 11.67
CA ALA A 196 -17.92 -18.61 10.51
C ALA A 196 -17.59 -17.11 10.68
N ASP A 197 -17.11 -16.68 11.84
CA ASP A 197 -16.89 -15.28 12.20
C ASP A 197 -15.42 -14.84 12.03
N PHE A 198 -14.67 -15.44 11.11
CA PHE A 198 -13.32 -14.94 10.80
C PHE A 198 -13.37 -13.47 10.34
N PRO A 199 -12.49 -12.58 10.81
CA PRO A 199 -11.28 -12.77 11.61
C PRO A 199 -11.48 -12.71 13.13
N SER A 200 -12.71 -12.67 13.63
CA SER A 200 -13.08 -12.66 15.05
C SER A 200 -12.34 -11.57 15.85
N ILE A 201 -12.84 -10.36 15.73
CA ILE A 201 -12.33 -9.22 16.51
C ILE A 201 -12.70 -9.42 17.99
N THR A 202 -11.70 -9.43 18.86
CA THR A 202 -11.92 -9.63 20.31
C THR A 202 -12.47 -8.35 20.97
N PRO A 203 -13.10 -8.47 22.18
CA PRO A 203 -13.54 -7.29 22.93
C PRO A 203 -12.44 -6.28 23.22
N ASP A 204 -11.22 -6.75 23.54
CA ASP A 204 -10.07 -5.86 23.78
C ASP A 204 -9.64 -5.14 22.50
N GLU A 205 -9.66 -5.82 21.36
CA GLU A 205 -9.39 -5.19 20.07
C GLU A 205 -10.46 -4.17 19.70
N PHE A 206 -11.74 -4.43 19.99
CA PHE A 206 -12.78 -3.42 19.79
C PHE A 206 -12.50 -2.15 20.59
N LEU A 207 -12.04 -2.27 21.82
CA LEU A 207 -11.68 -1.11 22.63
C LEU A 207 -10.53 -0.31 22.00
N LEU A 208 -9.48 -0.99 21.53
CA LEU A 208 -8.35 -0.36 20.84
C LEU A 208 -8.78 0.34 19.54
N LEU A 209 -9.64 -0.30 18.76
CA LEU A 209 -10.18 0.25 17.51
C LEU A 209 -11.04 1.49 17.75
N GLU A 210 -11.88 1.51 18.79
CA GLU A 210 -12.67 2.69 19.16
C GLU A 210 -11.76 3.84 19.64
N GLN A 211 -10.73 3.57 20.43
CA GLN A 211 -9.74 4.58 20.84
C GLN A 211 -9.01 5.17 19.63
N ARG A 212 -8.60 4.32 18.69
CA ARG A 212 -7.94 4.77 17.45
C ARG A 212 -8.87 5.63 16.60
N LYS A 213 -10.13 5.23 16.48
CA LYS A 213 -11.14 6.01 15.75
C LYS A 213 -11.32 7.41 16.37
N GLU A 214 -11.43 7.51 17.69
CA GLU A 214 -11.51 8.79 18.39
C GLU A 214 -10.25 9.65 18.18
N GLU A 215 -9.08 9.02 18.14
CA GLU A 215 -7.82 9.72 17.84
C GLU A 215 -7.82 10.30 16.41
N ILE A 216 -8.22 9.49 15.42
CA ILE A 216 -8.37 9.93 14.02
C ILE A 216 -9.40 11.07 13.94
N ASP A 217 -10.54 10.94 14.60
CA ASP A 217 -11.60 11.95 14.60
C ASP A 217 -11.08 13.30 15.13
N ARG A 218 -10.38 13.31 16.26
CA ARG A 218 -9.77 14.49 16.83
C ARG A 218 -8.71 15.09 15.89
N TYR A 219 -7.86 14.27 15.31
CA TYR A 219 -6.82 14.71 14.38
C TYR A 219 -7.42 15.35 13.12
N VAL A 220 -8.46 14.75 12.53
CA VAL A 220 -9.14 15.31 11.34
C VAL A 220 -9.76 16.67 11.66
N ILE A 221 -10.42 16.82 12.81
CA ILE A 221 -11.01 18.11 13.22
C ILE A 221 -9.92 19.17 13.34
N GLN A 222 -8.82 18.86 14.05
CA GLN A 222 -7.69 19.77 14.19
C GLN A 222 -7.09 20.18 12.82
N LYS A 223 -6.86 19.22 11.94
CA LYS A 223 -6.28 19.49 10.61
C LYS A 223 -7.24 20.24 9.69
N LYS A 224 -8.55 20.05 9.84
CA LYS A 224 -9.55 20.85 9.12
C LYS A 224 -9.44 22.36 9.44
N GLU A 225 -9.20 22.70 10.70
CA GLU A 225 -9.01 24.10 11.12
C GLU A 225 -7.72 24.70 10.55
N GLN A 226 -6.71 23.87 10.27
CA GLN A 226 -5.43 24.25 9.69
C GLN A 226 -5.42 24.26 8.16
N LEU A 227 -6.52 23.84 7.50
CA LEU A 227 -6.60 23.69 6.06
C LEU A 227 -6.51 25.04 5.35
N ILE A 228 -5.54 25.19 4.46
CA ILE A 228 -5.34 26.38 3.63
C ILE A 228 -5.80 26.04 2.20
N ARG A 229 -6.53 26.98 1.59
CA ARG A 229 -7.01 26.88 0.21
C ARG A 229 -6.06 27.58 -0.74
N ALA A 230 -5.77 26.94 -1.88
CA ALA A 230 -4.92 27.49 -2.94
C ALA A 230 -5.40 27.03 -4.32
N ARG A 231 -4.79 27.59 -5.36
CA ARG A 231 -4.95 27.11 -6.75
C ARG A 231 -3.60 26.60 -7.25
N ASP A 232 -3.65 25.49 -7.96
CA ASP A 232 -2.47 24.96 -8.65
C ASP A 232 -2.24 25.69 -9.99
N ILE A 233 -1.17 25.29 -10.68
CA ILE A 233 -0.78 25.88 -11.97
C ILE A 233 -1.78 25.58 -13.10
N TYR A 234 -2.66 24.60 -12.90
CA TYR A 234 -3.73 24.24 -13.85
C TYR A 234 -5.06 24.93 -13.54
N GLY A 235 -5.12 25.68 -12.41
CA GLY A 235 -6.29 26.41 -11.96
C GLY A 235 -7.21 25.64 -11.02
N HIS A 236 -6.91 24.39 -10.68
CA HIS A 236 -7.69 23.60 -9.73
C HIS A 236 -7.66 24.22 -8.33
N LEU A 237 -8.83 24.31 -7.70
CA LEU A 237 -8.95 24.76 -6.32
C LEU A 237 -8.69 23.58 -5.38
N TYR A 238 -7.59 23.61 -4.66
CA TYR A 238 -7.23 22.57 -3.69
C TYR A 238 -7.10 23.11 -2.27
N GLY A 239 -7.14 22.18 -1.29
CA GLY A 239 -6.78 22.46 0.09
C GLY A 239 -5.49 21.76 0.45
N TYR A 240 -4.60 22.44 1.20
CA TYR A 240 -3.42 21.76 1.73
C TYR A 240 -3.30 21.90 3.24
N VAL A 241 -2.66 20.91 3.85
CA VAL A 241 -2.41 20.84 5.29
C VAL A 241 -1.11 20.08 5.55
N PHE A 242 -0.38 20.47 6.58
CA PHE A 242 0.75 19.69 7.08
C PHE A 242 0.23 18.54 7.93
N ALA A 243 0.70 17.33 7.63
CA ALA A 243 0.23 16.12 8.30
C ALA A 243 1.34 15.07 8.36
N GLU A 244 1.38 14.30 9.45
CA GLU A 244 2.39 13.29 9.70
C GLU A 244 1.81 11.87 9.81
N ARG A 245 0.46 11.73 9.83
CA ARG A 245 -0.22 10.46 10.03
C ARG A 245 -1.65 10.47 9.50
N PHE A 246 -2.26 9.28 9.39
CA PHE A 246 -3.66 9.07 8.97
C PHE A 246 -3.98 9.67 7.60
N PHE A 247 -3.03 9.60 6.66
CA PHE A 247 -3.15 10.28 5.36
C PHE A 247 -4.40 9.85 4.58
N SER A 248 -4.77 8.58 4.64
CA SER A 248 -5.94 8.06 3.94
C SER A 248 -7.23 8.59 4.53
N GLU A 249 -7.42 8.45 5.84
CA GLU A 249 -8.62 8.93 6.54
C GLU A 249 -8.71 10.47 6.50
N LEU A 250 -7.59 11.14 6.81
CA LEU A 250 -7.54 12.60 6.81
C LEU A 250 -7.93 13.17 5.46
N GLY A 251 -7.29 12.71 4.39
CA GLY A 251 -7.51 13.24 3.06
C GLY A 251 -8.92 12.99 2.56
N ASN A 252 -9.43 11.77 2.70
CA ASN A 252 -10.79 11.44 2.29
C ASN A 252 -11.85 12.23 3.07
N ARG A 253 -11.69 12.35 4.39
CA ARG A 253 -12.65 13.11 5.22
C ARG A 253 -12.58 14.60 4.96
N LEU A 254 -11.40 15.17 4.71
CA LEU A 254 -11.27 16.57 4.31
C LEU A 254 -11.90 16.84 2.94
N CYS A 255 -11.77 15.92 1.97
CA CYS A 255 -12.48 16.02 0.70
C CYS A 255 -13.99 16.06 0.91
N GLN A 256 -14.52 15.16 1.74
CA GLN A 256 -15.96 15.08 2.03
C GLN A 256 -16.48 16.32 2.77
N MET A 257 -15.69 16.90 3.67
CA MET A 257 -16.08 18.09 4.46
C MET A 257 -15.97 19.41 3.68
N ASN A 258 -15.21 19.45 2.59
CA ASN A 258 -14.89 20.68 1.86
C ASN A 258 -15.31 20.58 0.40
N LEU A 259 -16.60 20.50 0.17
CA LEU A 259 -17.24 20.25 -1.14
C LEU A 259 -16.85 21.21 -2.27
N GLY A 260 -16.23 22.33 -1.99
CA GLY A 260 -15.74 23.27 -3.01
C GLY A 260 -14.30 23.02 -3.47
N LEU A 261 -13.61 22.03 -2.89
CA LEU A 261 -12.23 21.69 -3.24
C LEU A 261 -12.20 20.52 -4.23
N GLU A 262 -11.28 20.58 -5.19
CA GLU A 262 -11.13 19.54 -6.19
C GLU A 262 -10.28 18.38 -5.65
N TYR A 263 -9.27 18.69 -4.83
CA TYR A 263 -8.47 17.70 -4.13
C TYR A 263 -7.84 18.26 -2.84
N ILE A 264 -7.32 17.36 -2.02
CA ILE A 264 -6.60 17.68 -0.78
C ILE A 264 -5.15 17.25 -0.93
N VAL A 265 -4.25 18.10 -0.44
CA VAL A 265 -2.80 17.87 -0.36
C VAL A 265 -2.39 17.78 1.11
N MET A 266 -1.75 16.70 1.48
CA MET A 266 -1.17 16.49 2.81
C MET A 266 0.33 16.46 2.68
N ILE A 267 1.03 17.35 3.38
CA ILE A 267 2.48 17.56 3.29
C ILE A 267 3.13 17.06 4.56
N ASP A 268 3.94 16.02 4.43
CA ASP A 268 4.80 15.50 5.49
C ASP A 268 6.22 16.06 5.30
N ILE A 269 6.52 17.14 5.99
CA ILE A 269 7.83 17.80 5.90
C ILE A 269 8.93 16.89 6.46
N CYS A 270 8.64 16.16 7.53
CA CYS A 270 9.64 15.32 8.20
C CYS A 270 10.15 14.19 7.31
N ASN A 271 9.26 13.65 6.47
CA ASN A 271 9.59 12.53 5.58
C ASN A 271 9.76 12.95 4.10
N GLY A 272 9.61 14.23 3.76
CA GLY A 272 9.72 14.72 2.39
C GLY A 272 8.64 14.16 1.47
N LYS A 273 7.43 13.92 1.98
CA LYS A 273 6.33 13.28 1.24
C LYS A 273 5.14 14.19 1.07
N VAL A 274 4.48 14.06 -0.07
CA VAL A 274 3.19 14.70 -0.36
C VAL A 274 2.19 13.63 -0.72
N SER A 275 1.02 13.65 -0.09
CA SER A 275 -0.09 12.76 -0.40
C SER A 275 -1.27 13.55 -0.94
N TYR A 276 -1.88 13.04 -1.99
CA TYR A 276 -3.02 13.66 -2.67
C TYR A 276 -4.26 12.78 -2.52
N ARG A 277 -5.42 13.38 -2.24
CA ARG A 277 -6.71 12.66 -2.20
C ARG A 277 -7.79 13.49 -2.91
N THR A 278 -8.68 12.80 -3.62
CA THR A 278 -9.88 13.38 -4.21
C THR A 278 -11.06 12.40 -4.16
N THR A 279 -12.26 12.93 -4.10
CA THR A 279 -13.49 12.17 -4.28
C THR A 279 -14.12 12.39 -5.68
N ARG A 280 -13.54 13.24 -6.51
CA ARG A 280 -14.04 13.58 -7.85
C ARG A 280 -13.72 12.48 -8.86
N ASP A 281 -14.67 12.13 -9.71
CA ASP A 281 -14.49 11.12 -10.77
C ASP A 281 -13.87 11.68 -12.05
N ASP A 282 -13.90 12.99 -12.23
CA ASP A 282 -13.37 13.72 -13.38
C ASP A 282 -11.92 14.22 -13.19
N LEU A 283 -11.22 13.79 -12.14
CA LEU A 283 -9.82 14.13 -11.85
C LEU A 283 -9.01 12.87 -11.56
N ASN A 284 -7.90 12.70 -12.26
CA ASN A 284 -6.94 11.61 -12.02
C ASN A 284 -5.69 12.16 -11.33
N LEU A 285 -5.60 11.98 -10.01
CA LEU A 285 -4.47 12.50 -9.23
C LEU A 285 -3.13 11.91 -9.64
N GLY A 286 -3.09 10.64 -10.03
CA GLY A 286 -1.84 9.97 -10.41
C GLY A 286 -1.21 10.58 -11.66
N THR A 287 -2.01 10.74 -12.72
CA THR A 287 -1.53 11.19 -14.03
C THR A 287 -1.58 12.70 -14.23
N GLU A 288 -2.55 13.39 -13.63
CA GLU A 288 -2.76 14.82 -13.87
C GLU A 288 -2.06 15.70 -12.82
N ILE A 289 -1.98 15.25 -11.58
CA ILE A 289 -1.42 16.04 -10.48
C ILE A 289 -0.04 15.51 -10.05
N ALA A 290 0.03 14.32 -9.48
CA ALA A 290 1.26 13.79 -8.87
C ALA A 290 2.39 13.63 -9.91
N HIS A 291 2.06 13.21 -11.13
CA HIS A 291 3.05 13.07 -12.22
C HIS A 291 3.82 14.38 -12.49
N SER A 292 3.13 15.52 -12.42
CA SER A 292 3.76 16.85 -12.62
C SER A 292 4.78 17.21 -11.54
N TYR A 293 4.75 16.51 -10.40
CA TYR A 293 5.67 16.67 -9.27
C TYR A 293 6.59 15.44 -9.08
N GLY A 294 6.80 14.66 -10.15
CA GLY A 294 7.67 13.48 -10.11
C GLY A 294 7.11 12.31 -9.30
N GLY A 295 5.81 12.29 -9.07
CA GLY A 295 5.10 11.25 -8.35
C GLY A 295 4.19 10.41 -9.22
N GLY A 296 3.25 9.68 -8.58
CA GLY A 296 2.27 8.83 -9.25
C GLY A 296 1.27 8.24 -8.28
N GLY A 297 0.53 7.24 -8.72
CA GLY A 297 -0.48 6.54 -7.92
C GLY A 297 -1.80 6.34 -8.66
N HIS A 298 -2.87 6.14 -7.89
CA HIS A 298 -4.22 5.92 -8.41
C HIS A 298 -4.95 7.24 -8.69
N ALA A 299 -6.04 7.17 -9.45
CA ALA A 299 -6.86 8.34 -9.77
C ALA A 299 -7.38 9.10 -8.53
N LYS A 300 -7.68 8.39 -7.43
CA LYS A 300 -8.23 8.98 -6.19
C LYS A 300 -7.20 9.19 -5.08
N ALA A 301 -6.03 8.55 -5.18
CA ALA A 301 -4.98 8.56 -4.18
C ALA A 301 -3.62 8.48 -4.86
N ALA A 302 -2.81 9.51 -4.69
CA ALA A 302 -1.50 9.60 -5.31
C ALA A 302 -0.49 10.21 -4.31
N GLY A 303 0.78 10.17 -4.65
CA GLY A 303 1.84 10.77 -3.85
C GLY A 303 3.00 11.26 -4.70
N SER A 304 3.80 12.14 -4.11
CA SER A 304 5.10 12.58 -4.64
C SER A 304 6.08 12.80 -3.48
N THR A 305 7.33 13.03 -3.81
CA THR A 305 8.38 13.34 -2.83
C THR A 305 9.03 14.69 -3.15
N PHE A 306 9.64 15.30 -2.15
CA PHE A 306 10.44 16.51 -2.32
C PHE A 306 11.72 16.41 -1.48
N ASP A 307 12.71 17.25 -1.82
CA ASP A 307 13.94 17.37 -1.05
C ASP A 307 13.65 18.02 0.31
N ARG A 308 13.62 17.20 1.34
CA ARG A 308 13.35 17.60 2.74
C ARG A 308 14.39 18.58 3.26
N GLU A 309 15.67 18.38 2.95
CA GLU A 309 16.77 19.20 3.45
C GLU A 309 16.66 20.60 2.87
N TYR A 310 16.43 20.72 1.56
CA TYR A 310 16.22 22.00 0.91
C TYR A 310 15.05 22.80 1.50
N ILE A 311 13.91 22.17 1.75
CA ILE A 311 12.74 22.84 2.35
C ILE A 311 13.02 23.24 3.80
N SER A 312 13.67 22.38 4.57
CA SER A 312 14.03 22.69 5.97
C SER A 312 14.98 23.88 6.04
N ASP A 313 16.00 23.92 5.18
CA ASP A 313 16.94 25.05 5.09
C ASP A 313 16.24 26.35 4.70
N LEU A 314 15.32 26.28 3.71
CA LEU A 314 14.54 27.45 3.30
C LEU A 314 13.70 28.01 4.46
N VAL A 315 13.05 27.15 5.24
CA VAL A 315 12.24 27.54 6.39
C VAL A 315 13.13 28.15 7.48
N VAL A 316 14.26 27.53 7.82
CA VAL A 316 15.20 28.03 8.83
C VAL A 316 15.75 29.41 8.42
N LYS A 317 16.18 29.56 7.17
CA LYS A 317 16.65 30.85 6.64
C LYS A 317 15.58 31.95 6.73
N LYS A 318 14.34 31.62 6.38
CA LYS A 318 13.22 32.60 6.45
C LYS A 318 12.84 32.99 7.87
N LEU A 319 12.99 32.08 8.84
CA LEU A 319 12.59 32.34 10.22
C LEU A 319 13.70 32.98 11.09
N PHE A 320 14.97 32.67 10.83
CA PHE A 320 16.07 32.96 11.72
C PHE A 320 17.20 33.79 11.10
N GLU A 321 17.33 33.82 9.75
CA GLU A 321 18.32 34.65 9.08
C GLU A 321 17.67 36.00 8.69
N THR A 322 18.08 37.08 9.33
CA THR A 322 17.65 38.43 8.95
C THR A 322 18.40 38.90 7.70
N ASP A 323 17.76 39.75 6.88
CA ASP A 323 18.35 40.30 5.64
C ASP A 323 19.65 41.12 5.89
N GLU A 324 20.03 41.39 7.15
CA GLU A 324 21.24 42.11 7.51
C GLU A 324 22.56 41.37 7.25
N MET A 325 22.54 40.04 7.04
CA MET A 325 23.75 39.28 6.70
C MET A 325 24.07 39.27 5.20
N LYS A 326 23.26 39.88 4.35
CA LYS A 326 23.52 39.99 2.89
C LYS A 326 24.42 41.18 2.50
N GLY A 327 24.90 41.94 3.46
CA GLY A 327 25.71 43.15 3.24
C GLY A 327 27.18 43.04 3.66
N ALA A 328 27.68 41.87 4.02
CA ALA A 328 29.05 41.66 4.52
C ALA A 328 29.82 40.62 3.70
N GLU A 329 29.78 40.70 2.37
CA GLU A 329 30.77 40.13 1.46
C GLU A 329 31.25 41.17 0.47
#